data_f390cc5c4e6c3201e3f258253e542f3a
#
_entry.id   f390cc5c4e6c3201e3f258253e542f3a
#
_cell.length_a   1.000
_cell.length_b   1.000
_cell.length_c   1.000
_cell.angle_alpha   90.00
_cell.angle_beta   90.00
_cell.angle_gamma   90.00
#
_symmetry.space_group_name_H-M   'P 1'
#
loop_
_entity.id
_entity.type
_entity.pdbx_description
1 polymer ?
#
loop_
_entity_poly.entity_id
_entity_poly.type
_entity_poly.pdbx_seq_one_letter_code
_entity_poly.pdbx_strand_id
1 'polypeptide(L)'
;MSKGEVTMKRHILLNIAAMTAIVLASFACGAVGQETGEHKVISPQDIKWGPAPPSLPAGAQAAVLYGDPGQESLFAFRLKVPKGYHIAPHTHPKPEIVTVLSGTARLGMGATADHDKAQVLPAGSFFALTPGSEHYFFADEETVIQLNSTGPWSINYLNPKDDPRQKTQ
;
A
#
# COMPACT_ATOMS: atom_id res chain seq x y z
N MET A 1 34.84 -17.77 -74.79
CA MET A 1 34.21 -17.35 -73.53
C MET A 1 33.92 -15.85 -73.67
N SER A 2 32.65 -15.48 -73.64
CA SER A 2 32.16 -14.13 -73.95
C SER A 2 32.39 -13.18 -72.76
N LYS A 3 32.78 -11.91 -73.04
CA LYS A 3 32.98 -10.83 -72.03
C LYS A 3 31.77 -10.60 -71.09
N GLY A 4 30.60 -11.07 -71.43
CA GLY A 4 29.38 -10.91 -70.63
C GLY A 4 29.28 -11.86 -69.44
N GLU A 5 29.90 -13.04 -69.50
CA GLU A 5 29.83 -14.04 -68.44
C GLU A 5 30.70 -13.70 -67.22
N VAL A 6 31.79 -12.99 -67.42
CA VAL A 6 32.68 -12.56 -66.32
C VAL A 6 32.09 -11.43 -65.50
N THR A 7 31.30 -10.54 -66.15
CA THR A 7 30.65 -9.39 -65.47
C THR A 7 29.49 -9.82 -64.56
N MET A 8 28.73 -10.83 -64.96
CA MET A 8 27.59 -11.33 -64.22
C MET A 8 28.03 -12.05 -62.91
N LYS A 9 29.15 -12.79 -62.98
CA LYS A 9 29.71 -13.46 -61.76
C LYS A 9 30.25 -12.46 -60.70
N ARG A 10 30.71 -11.28 -61.12
CA ARG A 10 31.20 -10.25 -60.20
C ARG A 10 30.08 -9.50 -59.42
N HIS A 11 28.94 -9.33 -60.07
CA HIS A 11 27.77 -8.68 -59.38
C HIS A 11 27.07 -9.61 -58.42
N ILE A 12 27.08 -10.94 -58.62
CA ILE A 12 26.49 -11.91 -57.70
C ILE A 12 27.31 -12.04 -56.42
N LEU A 13 28.64 -11.97 -56.51
CA LEU A 13 29.54 -12.07 -55.33
C LEU A 13 29.53 -10.78 -54.46
N LEU A 14 29.25 -9.59 -55.07
CA LEU A 14 29.14 -8.34 -54.34
C LEU A 14 27.84 -8.20 -53.54
N ASN A 15 26.74 -8.80 -54.03
CA ASN A 15 25.45 -8.76 -53.35
C ASN A 15 25.31 -9.72 -52.15
N ILE A 16 26.14 -10.78 -52.09
CA ILE A 16 26.16 -11.71 -50.95
C ILE A 16 26.92 -11.14 -49.74
N ALA A 17 27.94 -10.29 -50.00
CA ALA A 17 28.72 -9.67 -48.92
C ALA A 17 27.97 -8.51 -48.24
N ALA A 18 26.93 -7.92 -48.87
CA ALA A 18 26.17 -6.81 -48.27
C ALA A 18 24.99 -7.27 -47.42
N MET A 19 24.57 -8.53 -47.47
CA MET A 19 23.44 -9.04 -46.67
C MET A 19 23.85 -9.67 -45.33
N THR A 20 25.14 -9.90 -45.10
CA THR A 20 25.61 -10.51 -43.84
C THR A 20 26.00 -9.47 -42.76
N ALA A 21 25.94 -8.16 -43.04
CA ALA A 21 26.31 -7.11 -42.08
C ALA A 21 25.14 -6.47 -41.29
N ILE A 22 23.88 -6.90 -41.51
CA ILE A 22 22.70 -6.26 -40.93
C ILE A 22 22.05 -7.07 -39.76
N VAL A 23 22.53 -8.23 -39.41
CA VAL A 23 21.88 -9.09 -38.41
C VAL A 23 22.61 -9.10 -37.04
N LEU A 24 23.63 -8.30 -36.85
CA LEU A 24 24.41 -8.25 -35.59
C LEU A 24 24.24 -6.98 -34.75
N ALA A 25 23.21 -6.19 -34.99
CA ALA A 25 22.93 -5.03 -34.20
C ALA A 25 21.47 -5.04 -33.73
N SER A 26 21.13 -5.76 -32.67
CA SER A 26 19.99 -5.46 -31.77
C SER A 26 19.67 -6.62 -30.84
N PHE A 27 20.58 -6.99 -29.97
CA PHE A 27 20.24 -7.56 -28.67
C PHE A 27 21.12 -6.88 -27.59
N ALA A 28 20.99 -5.55 -27.52
CA ALA A 28 21.20 -4.91 -26.24
C ALA A 28 19.95 -5.29 -25.41
N CYS A 29 19.96 -6.48 -24.83
CA CYS A 29 19.09 -6.82 -23.73
C CYS A 29 19.45 -5.83 -22.63
N GLY A 30 18.67 -4.73 -22.56
CA GLY A 30 18.73 -3.84 -21.42
C GLY A 30 18.54 -4.74 -20.20
N ALA A 31 19.60 -4.94 -19.43
CA ALA A 31 19.48 -5.44 -18.09
C ALA A 31 18.52 -4.47 -17.39
N VAL A 32 17.25 -4.85 -17.29
CA VAL A 32 16.33 -4.24 -16.35
C VAL A 32 17.02 -4.48 -15.02
N GLY A 33 17.67 -3.43 -14.50
CA GLY A 33 18.27 -3.48 -13.17
C GLY A 33 17.12 -3.90 -12.25
N GLN A 34 17.21 -5.12 -11.76
CA GLN A 34 16.34 -5.59 -10.69
C GLN A 34 16.70 -4.66 -9.53
N GLU A 35 15.85 -3.67 -9.25
CA GLU A 35 15.97 -2.91 -8.02
C GLU A 35 15.99 -3.95 -6.91
N THR A 36 17.13 -4.08 -6.26
CA THR A 36 17.25 -4.88 -5.05
C THR A 36 16.46 -4.14 -3.99
N GLY A 37 15.15 -4.38 -3.96
CA GLY A 37 14.27 -3.82 -2.96
C GLY A 37 14.84 -4.12 -1.58
N GLU A 38 14.94 -3.11 -0.73
CA GLU A 38 15.42 -3.27 0.63
C GLU A 38 14.52 -4.27 1.36
N HIS A 39 15.07 -5.44 1.67
CA HIS A 39 14.35 -6.43 2.48
C HIS A 39 14.27 -5.93 3.91
N LYS A 40 13.05 -5.76 4.42
CA LYS A 40 12.80 -5.31 5.78
C LYS A 40 12.18 -6.44 6.60
N VAL A 41 12.86 -6.83 7.68
CA VAL A 41 12.38 -7.82 8.65
C VAL A 41 12.31 -7.14 10.01
N ILE A 42 11.14 -7.19 10.66
CA ILE A 42 10.90 -6.57 11.96
C ILE A 42 10.29 -7.63 12.88
N SER A 43 11.01 -7.98 13.94
CA SER A 43 10.47 -8.84 15.00
C SER A 43 9.54 -8.04 15.92
N PRO A 44 8.57 -8.67 16.61
CA PRO A 44 7.61 -7.95 17.46
C PRO A 44 8.25 -7.03 18.50
N GLN A 45 9.37 -7.44 19.11
CA GLN A 45 10.11 -6.67 20.11
C GLN A 45 10.86 -5.45 19.52
N ASP A 46 11.08 -5.43 18.19
CA ASP A 46 11.82 -4.36 17.51
C ASP A 46 10.89 -3.27 16.96
N ILE A 47 9.58 -3.45 17.11
CA ILE A 47 8.60 -2.47 16.68
C ILE A 47 8.77 -1.17 17.49
N LYS A 48 8.98 -0.07 16.78
CA LYS A 48 9.11 1.26 17.38
C LYS A 48 7.75 1.95 17.41
N TRP A 49 7.09 1.87 18.54
CA TRP A 49 5.82 2.56 18.78
C TRP A 49 6.07 4.04 19.06
N GLY A 50 5.27 4.88 18.43
CA GLY A 50 5.24 6.33 18.63
C GLY A 50 3.79 6.84 18.76
N PRO A 51 3.59 8.15 18.91
CA PRO A 51 2.26 8.73 18.90
C PRO A 51 1.57 8.46 17.56
N ALA A 52 0.28 8.17 17.59
CA ALA A 52 -0.54 8.05 16.38
C ALA A 52 -0.68 9.43 15.69
N PRO A 53 -1.02 9.46 14.40
CA PRO A 53 -1.32 10.71 13.69
C PRO A 53 -2.38 11.54 14.42
N PRO A 54 -2.30 12.88 14.39
CA PRO A 54 -3.23 13.77 15.10
C PRO A 54 -4.67 13.70 14.56
N SER A 55 -4.88 13.06 13.42
CA SER A 55 -6.20 12.73 12.86
C SER A 55 -6.93 11.61 13.60
N LEU A 56 -6.23 10.88 14.47
CA LEU A 56 -6.83 9.83 15.31
C LEU A 56 -7.07 10.36 16.73
N PRO A 57 -8.10 9.88 17.43
CA PRO A 57 -8.33 10.24 18.82
C PRO A 57 -7.11 9.95 19.70
N ALA A 58 -6.95 10.72 20.76
CA ALA A 58 -5.84 10.56 21.70
C ALA A 58 -5.81 9.17 22.35
N GLY A 59 -4.61 8.71 22.71
CA GLY A 59 -4.39 7.42 23.38
C GLY A 59 -3.91 6.31 22.46
N ALA A 60 -4.02 6.45 21.15
CA ALA A 60 -3.46 5.50 20.20
C ALA A 60 -1.95 5.66 20.04
N GLN A 61 -1.27 4.54 19.74
CA GLN A 61 0.13 4.49 19.30
C GLN A 61 0.20 3.88 17.90
N ALA A 62 1.12 4.34 17.08
CA ALA A 62 1.34 3.83 15.74
C ALA A 62 2.80 3.42 15.52
N ALA A 63 3.01 2.49 14.61
CA ALA A 63 4.33 2.08 14.15
C ALA A 63 4.29 1.80 12.64
N VAL A 64 4.98 2.61 11.85
CA VAL A 64 5.14 2.37 10.40
C VAL A 64 6.13 1.23 10.22
N LEU A 65 5.68 0.13 9.58
CA LEU A 65 6.48 -1.04 9.32
C LEU A 65 7.12 -1.01 7.92
N TYR A 66 6.40 -0.47 6.95
CA TYR A 66 6.84 -0.39 5.56
C TYR A 66 6.25 0.84 4.87
N GLY A 67 7.03 1.44 3.96
CA GLY A 67 6.60 2.58 3.16
C GLY A 67 6.36 3.85 3.97
N ASP A 68 5.70 4.82 3.35
CA ASP A 68 5.31 6.09 3.95
C ASP A 68 3.82 6.34 3.66
N PRO A 69 2.96 6.41 4.70
CA PRO A 69 1.54 6.71 4.51
C PRO A 69 1.25 8.07 3.84
N GLY A 70 2.23 8.99 3.82
CA GLY A 70 2.12 10.31 3.18
C GLY A 70 2.45 10.30 1.69
N GLN A 71 2.99 9.22 1.14
CA GLN A 71 3.45 9.14 -0.25
C GLN A 71 2.54 8.24 -1.10
N GLU A 72 2.53 8.44 -2.42
CA GLU A 72 1.81 7.57 -3.38
C GLU A 72 2.50 6.20 -3.54
N SER A 73 2.56 5.44 -2.47
CA SER A 73 3.19 4.12 -2.43
C SER A 73 2.45 3.20 -1.48
N LEU A 74 2.74 1.90 -1.57
CA LEU A 74 2.26 0.92 -0.58
C LEU A 74 2.87 1.23 0.78
N PHE A 75 2.06 1.09 1.82
CA PHE A 75 2.53 1.12 3.20
C PHE A 75 1.86 0.07 4.07
N ALA A 76 2.51 -0.26 5.17
CA ALA A 76 1.96 -1.04 6.26
C ALA A 76 2.28 -0.34 7.59
N PHE A 77 1.29 -0.13 8.44
CA PHE A 77 1.52 0.29 9.81
C PHE A 77 0.67 -0.52 10.79
N ARG A 78 1.08 -0.49 12.04
CA ARG A 78 0.28 -1.01 13.15
C ARG A 78 -0.25 0.12 13.99
N LEU A 79 -1.46 -0.06 14.46
CA LEU A 79 -2.12 0.81 15.41
C LEU A 79 -2.41 0.01 16.67
N LYS A 80 -1.97 0.53 17.83
CA LYS A 80 -2.30 0.00 19.14
C LYS A 80 -3.20 1.00 19.85
N VAL A 81 -4.36 0.55 20.27
CA VAL A 81 -5.40 1.37 20.89
C VAL A 81 -5.80 0.82 22.24
N PRO A 82 -6.07 1.67 23.24
CA PRO A 82 -6.52 1.23 24.56
C PRO A 82 -7.96 0.71 24.51
N LYS A 83 -8.36 0.02 25.60
CA LYS A 83 -9.75 -0.35 25.84
C LYS A 83 -10.66 0.89 25.80
N GLY A 84 -11.81 0.74 25.14
CA GLY A 84 -12.80 1.82 25.00
C GLY A 84 -12.44 2.85 23.93
N TYR A 85 -11.38 2.61 23.16
CA TYR A 85 -11.03 3.49 22.04
C TYR A 85 -12.13 3.50 20.99
N HIS A 86 -12.43 4.69 20.45
CA HIS A 86 -13.47 4.89 19.46
C HIS A 86 -13.00 5.83 18.36
N ILE A 87 -13.17 5.42 17.13
CA ILE A 87 -13.05 6.28 15.96
C ILE A 87 -14.46 6.48 15.41
N ALA A 88 -14.92 7.72 15.46
CA ALA A 88 -16.25 8.12 14.99
C ALA A 88 -16.43 7.87 13.47
N PRO A 89 -17.65 7.90 12.94
CA PRO A 89 -17.91 7.65 11.53
C PRO A 89 -17.06 8.49 10.59
N HIS A 90 -16.36 7.81 9.69
CA HIS A 90 -15.38 8.41 8.79
C HIS A 90 -15.23 7.61 7.50
N THR A 91 -14.45 8.16 6.57
CA THR A 91 -14.06 7.51 5.32
C THR A 91 -12.57 7.67 5.08
N HIS A 92 -12.02 6.83 4.18
CA HIS A 92 -10.66 6.98 3.65
C HIS A 92 -10.71 7.17 2.13
N PRO A 93 -9.79 7.96 1.52
CA PRO A 93 -9.70 8.14 0.07
C PRO A 93 -9.04 6.95 -0.63
N LYS A 94 -8.42 6.04 0.11
CA LYS A 94 -7.71 4.85 -0.38
C LYS A 94 -8.30 3.60 0.26
N PRO A 95 -8.07 2.40 -0.30
CA PRO A 95 -8.54 1.15 0.31
C PRO A 95 -7.99 0.99 1.73
N GLU A 96 -8.77 0.40 2.61
CA GLU A 96 -8.32 0.03 3.95
C GLU A 96 -8.36 -1.49 4.10
N ILE A 97 -7.19 -2.10 4.37
CA ILE A 97 -7.03 -3.55 4.52
C ILE A 97 -6.47 -3.81 5.92
N VAL A 98 -7.28 -4.41 6.78
CA VAL A 98 -6.96 -4.53 8.20
C VAL A 98 -6.99 -5.97 8.66
N THR A 99 -6.00 -6.33 9.50
CA THR A 99 -5.97 -7.56 10.28
C THR A 99 -5.91 -7.21 11.76
N VAL A 100 -6.78 -7.80 12.57
CA VAL A 100 -6.72 -7.73 14.04
C VAL A 100 -5.65 -8.70 14.52
N LEU A 101 -4.58 -8.18 15.13
CA LEU A 101 -3.44 -8.98 15.61
C LEU A 101 -3.62 -9.44 17.05
N SER A 102 -4.22 -8.60 17.90
CA SER A 102 -4.54 -8.92 19.29
C SER A 102 -5.73 -8.10 19.78
N GLY A 103 -6.37 -8.55 20.83
CA GLY A 103 -7.55 -7.90 21.39
C GLY A 103 -8.82 -8.17 20.58
N THR A 104 -9.83 -7.32 20.80
CA THR A 104 -11.14 -7.40 20.16
C THR A 104 -11.55 -6.04 19.64
N ALA A 105 -11.59 -5.92 18.33
CA ALA A 105 -12.11 -4.77 17.60
C ALA A 105 -13.61 -4.91 17.32
N ARG A 106 -14.28 -3.80 17.05
CA ARG A 106 -15.60 -3.78 16.45
C ARG A 106 -15.60 -2.85 15.25
N LEU A 107 -16.15 -3.32 14.15
CA LEU A 107 -16.34 -2.56 12.92
C LEU A 107 -17.84 -2.35 12.67
N GLY A 108 -18.24 -1.10 12.59
CA GLY A 108 -19.60 -0.75 12.16
C GLY A 108 -19.59 0.04 10.87
N MET A 109 -20.65 -0.12 10.07
CA MET A 109 -20.81 0.55 8.78
C MET A 109 -21.84 1.66 8.86
N GLY A 110 -21.62 2.72 8.08
CA GLY A 110 -22.54 3.85 7.93
C GLY A 110 -22.19 5.07 8.80
N ALA A 111 -23.08 6.07 8.72
CA ALA A 111 -22.84 7.41 9.26
C ALA A 111 -23.16 7.58 10.75
N THR A 112 -23.74 6.56 11.40
CA THR A 112 -24.15 6.63 12.82
C THR A 112 -23.47 5.51 13.60
N ALA A 113 -22.61 5.89 14.55
CA ALA A 113 -21.92 4.92 15.40
C ALA A 113 -22.91 4.24 16.36
N ASP A 114 -22.88 2.92 16.38
CA ASP A 114 -23.67 2.09 17.29
C ASP A 114 -22.81 0.88 17.69
N HIS A 115 -22.33 0.89 18.92
CA HIS A 115 -21.42 -0.16 19.43
C HIS A 115 -22.07 -1.55 19.38
N ASP A 116 -23.35 -1.65 19.68
CA ASP A 116 -24.05 -2.94 19.80
C ASP A 116 -24.37 -3.55 18.43
N LYS A 117 -24.46 -2.72 17.39
CA LYS A 117 -24.62 -3.16 16.00
C LYS A 117 -23.30 -3.41 15.27
N ALA A 118 -22.20 -2.97 15.83
CA ALA A 118 -20.88 -3.17 15.22
C ALA A 118 -20.49 -4.65 15.29
N GLN A 119 -19.96 -5.15 14.20
CA GLN A 119 -19.48 -6.54 14.11
C GLN A 119 -18.26 -6.74 15.00
N VAL A 120 -18.30 -7.75 15.84
CA VAL A 120 -17.20 -8.16 16.73
C VAL A 120 -16.12 -8.87 15.92
N LEU A 121 -14.88 -8.42 16.06
CA LEU A 121 -13.72 -8.90 15.33
C LEU A 121 -12.60 -9.26 16.32
N PRO A 122 -12.50 -10.52 16.78
CA PRO A 122 -11.40 -10.96 17.62
C PRO A 122 -10.08 -11.05 16.86
N ALA A 123 -8.97 -11.30 17.57
CA ALA A 123 -7.66 -11.53 16.98
C ALA A 123 -7.72 -12.59 15.86
N GLY A 124 -7.03 -12.35 14.74
CA GLY A 124 -7.07 -13.14 13.51
C GLY A 124 -8.17 -12.69 12.52
N SER A 125 -9.10 -11.82 12.92
CA SER A 125 -10.11 -11.27 12.01
C SER A 125 -9.47 -10.36 10.95
N PHE A 126 -10.14 -10.31 9.80
CA PHE A 126 -9.73 -9.50 8.65
C PHE A 126 -10.93 -8.74 8.09
N PHE A 127 -10.69 -7.52 7.63
CA PHE A 127 -11.65 -6.80 6.80
C PHE A 127 -10.94 -5.96 5.74
N ALA A 128 -11.65 -5.65 4.66
CA ALA A 128 -11.20 -4.74 3.62
C ALA A 128 -12.34 -3.81 3.22
N LEU A 129 -12.05 -2.52 3.18
CA LEU A 129 -13.00 -1.47 2.80
C LEU A 129 -12.51 -0.77 1.53
N THR A 130 -13.43 -0.50 0.62
CA THR A 130 -13.16 0.29 -0.57
C THR A 130 -13.07 1.78 -0.23
N PRO A 131 -12.41 2.61 -1.06
CA PRO A 131 -12.39 4.05 -0.88
C PRO A 131 -13.79 4.64 -0.69
N GLY A 132 -13.96 5.55 0.26
CA GLY A 132 -15.22 6.22 0.54
C GLY A 132 -16.21 5.40 1.38
N SER A 133 -15.90 4.17 1.78
CA SER A 133 -16.76 3.40 2.68
C SER A 133 -16.93 4.12 4.02
N GLU A 134 -18.17 4.45 4.39
CA GLU A 134 -18.49 5.04 5.69
C GLU A 134 -18.46 3.96 6.76
N HIS A 135 -17.61 4.14 7.78
CA HIS A 135 -17.47 3.18 8.86
C HIS A 135 -16.99 3.83 10.15
N TYR A 136 -17.07 3.07 11.24
CA TYR A 136 -16.61 3.46 12.58
C TYR A 136 -16.01 2.26 13.29
N PHE A 137 -15.19 2.53 14.30
CA PHE A 137 -14.40 1.51 14.98
C PHE A 137 -14.48 1.66 16.48
N PHE A 138 -14.54 0.53 17.22
CA PHE A 138 -14.34 0.46 18.67
C PHE A 138 -13.33 -0.62 19.03
N ALA A 139 -12.74 -0.49 20.21
CA ALA A 139 -11.90 -1.50 20.85
C ALA A 139 -12.47 -1.87 22.21
N ASP A 140 -12.89 -3.13 22.39
CA ASP A 140 -13.46 -3.60 23.64
C ASP A 140 -12.40 -3.84 24.74
N GLU A 141 -11.15 -3.98 24.32
CA GLU A 141 -9.95 -4.14 25.14
C GLU A 141 -8.74 -3.49 24.46
N GLU A 142 -7.53 -3.53 25.04
CA GLU A 142 -6.34 -3.10 24.31
C GLU A 142 -6.21 -3.94 23.04
N THR A 143 -6.22 -3.29 21.91
CA THR A 143 -6.28 -3.93 20.60
C THR A 143 -5.15 -3.46 19.70
N VAL A 144 -4.52 -4.40 18.99
CA VAL A 144 -3.54 -4.10 17.97
C VAL A 144 -4.08 -4.54 16.62
N ILE A 145 -4.12 -3.62 15.68
CA ILE A 145 -4.45 -3.90 14.28
C ILE A 145 -3.25 -3.60 13.38
N GLN A 146 -3.14 -4.31 12.27
CA GLN A 146 -2.26 -3.95 11.16
C GLN A 146 -3.09 -3.47 9.99
N LEU A 147 -2.77 -2.29 9.50
CA LEU A 147 -3.40 -1.67 8.35
C LEU A 147 -2.40 -1.62 7.19
N ASN A 148 -2.86 -2.03 6.02
CA ASN A 148 -2.13 -1.95 4.77
C ASN A 148 -2.97 -1.14 3.77
N SER A 149 -2.32 -0.23 3.04
CA SER A 149 -2.99 0.62 2.05
C SER A 149 -1.98 1.21 1.09
N THR A 150 -2.46 2.14 0.25
CA THR A 150 -1.62 3.07 -0.50
C THR A 150 -1.81 4.48 0.06
N GLY A 151 -0.73 5.26 0.05
CA GLY A 151 -0.83 6.68 0.41
C GLY A 151 -1.16 7.58 -0.82
N PRO A 152 -1.31 8.88 -0.64
CA PRO A 152 -1.45 9.55 0.65
C PRO A 152 -2.70 9.06 1.40
N TRP A 153 -2.51 8.64 2.64
CA TRP A 153 -3.60 8.11 3.45
C TRP A 153 -4.13 9.18 4.40
N SER A 154 -5.43 9.29 4.50
CA SER A 154 -6.09 10.24 5.38
C SER A 154 -7.40 9.68 5.93
N ILE A 155 -7.86 10.28 7.01
CA ILE A 155 -9.17 10.02 7.62
C ILE A 155 -10.03 11.28 7.47
N ASN A 156 -11.26 11.10 6.95
CA ASN A 156 -12.24 12.13 6.72
C ASN A 156 -13.46 11.84 7.59
N TYR A 157 -13.61 12.56 8.72
CA TYR A 157 -14.75 12.41 9.61
C TYR A 157 -16.02 12.93 8.93
N LEU A 158 -17.13 12.19 9.06
CA LEU A 158 -18.43 12.62 8.51
C LEU A 158 -18.99 13.83 9.26
N ASN A 159 -18.81 13.88 10.56
CA ASN A 159 -19.12 15.05 11.37
C ASN A 159 -17.82 15.78 11.75
N PRO A 160 -17.59 17.02 11.29
CA PRO A 160 -16.35 17.76 11.61
C PRO A 160 -16.07 17.92 13.11
N LYS A 161 -17.09 17.88 13.97
CA LYS A 161 -16.93 17.97 15.42
C LYS A 161 -16.25 16.75 16.04
N ASP A 162 -16.22 15.63 15.32
CA ASP A 162 -15.56 14.40 15.76
C ASP A 162 -14.09 14.36 15.38
N ASP A 163 -13.65 15.25 14.48
CA ASP A 163 -12.26 15.36 14.06
C ASP A 163 -11.38 15.89 15.20
N PRO A 164 -10.43 15.07 15.71
CA PRO A 164 -9.56 15.50 16.80
C PRO A 164 -8.73 16.75 16.49
N ARG A 165 -8.42 16.99 15.22
CA ARG A 165 -7.65 18.16 14.76
C ARG A 165 -8.38 19.48 14.99
N GLN A 166 -9.72 19.43 15.12
CA GLN A 166 -10.56 20.62 15.40
C GLN A 166 -10.65 20.95 16.91
N LYS A 167 -10.25 20.02 17.78
CA LYS A 167 -10.35 20.17 19.26
C LYS A 167 -9.13 20.80 19.92
N THR A 168 -8.10 21.14 19.13
CA THR A 168 -6.80 21.67 19.61
C THR A 168 -6.69 23.20 19.52
N GLN A 169 -7.82 23.92 19.38
CA GLN A 169 -7.85 25.39 19.42
C GLN A 169 -8.42 25.90 20.72
#